data_794f292d3bcee8f5bf5a756fbd2c2344
#
_entry.id   794f292d3bcee8f5bf5a756fbd2c2344
#
_cell.length_a   1.000
_cell.length_b   1.000
_cell.length_c   1.000
_cell.angle_alpha   90.00
_cell.angle_beta   90.00
_cell.angle_gamma   90.00
#
_symmetry.space_group_name_H-M   'P 1'
#
loop_
_entity.id
_entity.type
_entity.pdbx_description
1 polymer ?
#
loop_
_entity_poly.entity_id
_entity_poly.type
_entity_poly.pdbx_seq_one_letter_code
_entity_poly.pdbx_strand_id
1 'polypeptide(L)'
;MTSIHTPSQPRTPVTGRSSYSSDLSRVKRTRDRPAKQRALLQAALKLFAAKGYEATTTREIASAASCAEGLIHRYFSGKAGLLTALIEYHFSQEVADLGRELQPGRNLQAEFIQLVSWEVERFWKTQEFRKVIISRSFVDPGVAEVMKRSGIAVRADAIRERLQRYRCCSALPREQVQTLALAVGMLGLIFGFMRPIVLGEDRVRAKRSAMAMAKMLVQGAGPEAMVDQFL
;
A
#
# COMPACT_ATOMS: atom_id res chain seq x y z
N MET A 1 -80.04 41.27 -31.74
CA MET A 1 -79.69 39.85 -31.81
C MET A 1 -78.21 39.72 -31.44
N THR A 2 -77.95 39.31 -30.24
CA THR A 2 -76.69 39.51 -29.54
C THR A 2 -75.86 38.19 -29.64
N SER A 3 -74.74 38.24 -30.32
CA SER A 3 -73.78 37.08 -30.33
C SER A 3 -72.89 37.13 -29.12
N ILE A 4 -72.93 36.07 -28.37
CA ILE A 4 -72.13 35.88 -27.16
C ILE A 4 -70.75 35.32 -27.55
N HIS A 5 -69.68 36.04 -27.18
CA HIS A 5 -68.29 35.68 -27.42
C HIS A 5 -67.78 34.87 -26.21
N THR A 6 -67.34 33.64 -26.45
CA THR A 6 -66.76 32.78 -25.45
C THR A 6 -65.21 32.98 -25.40
N PRO A 7 -64.58 33.26 -24.26
CA PRO A 7 -63.13 33.44 -24.21
C PRO A 7 -62.44 32.08 -24.09
N SER A 8 -61.36 31.91 -24.89
CA SER A 8 -60.45 30.78 -24.94
C SER A 8 -59.59 30.73 -23.69
N GLN A 9 -59.50 29.55 -23.07
CA GLN A 9 -58.60 29.26 -21.95
C GLN A 9 -57.15 29.24 -22.40
N PRO A 10 -56.17 29.69 -21.56
CA PRO A 10 -54.74 29.59 -21.83
C PRO A 10 -54.21 28.17 -21.60
N ARG A 11 -53.42 27.65 -22.54
CA ARG A 11 -52.68 26.39 -22.43
C ARG A 11 -51.54 26.54 -21.42
N THR A 12 -51.52 25.70 -20.38
CA THR A 12 -50.41 25.55 -19.44
C THR A 12 -49.20 24.94 -20.13
N PRO A 13 -47.96 25.43 -19.86
CA PRO A 13 -46.74 24.82 -20.39
C PRO A 13 -46.45 23.51 -19.67
N VAL A 14 -46.14 22.47 -20.45
CA VAL A 14 -45.68 21.16 -19.98
C VAL A 14 -44.36 21.33 -19.32
N THR A 15 -44.33 21.05 -18.04
CA THR A 15 -43.15 21.08 -17.18
C THR A 15 -42.07 20.13 -17.68
N GLY A 16 -40.89 20.69 -17.94
CA GLY A 16 -39.67 19.94 -18.26
C GLY A 16 -39.35 18.90 -17.20
N ARG A 17 -39.23 17.66 -17.61
CA ARG A 17 -38.74 16.57 -16.78
C ARG A 17 -37.26 16.81 -16.43
N SER A 18 -37.07 17.00 -15.20
CA SER A 18 -35.87 17.09 -14.38
C SER A 18 -34.65 16.34 -14.92
N SER A 19 -33.62 17.10 -15.32
CA SER A 19 -32.24 16.66 -15.52
C SER A 19 -31.49 16.36 -14.18
N TYR A 20 -32.16 16.57 -13.05
CA TYR A 20 -31.55 16.36 -11.70
C TYR A 20 -31.37 14.88 -11.31
N SER A 21 -32.14 13.95 -11.89
CA SER A 21 -32.06 12.54 -11.55
C SER A 21 -30.84 11.83 -12.12
N SER A 22 -30.30 12.30 -13.24
CA SER A 22 -29.11 11.70 -13.89
C SER A 22 -27.79 12.06 -13.18
N ASP A 23 -27.71 13.25 -12.60
CA ASP A 23 -26.52 13.73 -11.91
C ASP A 23 -26.31 13.07 -10.54
N LEU A 24 -27.38 12.85 -9.77
CA LEU A 24 -27.31 12.15 -8.48
C LEU A 24 -26.90 10.68 -8.65
N SER A 25 -27.35 10.02 -9.73
CA SER A 25 -26.96 8.63 -10.03
C SER A 25 -25.50 8.53 -10.52
N ARG A 26 -24.99 9.56 -11.18
CA ARG A 26 -23.60 9.65 -11.64
C ARG A 26 -22.66 9.92 -10.45
N VAL A 27 -23.02 10.81 -9.54
CA VAL A 27 -22.29 11.12 -8.29
C VAL A 27 -22.27 9.90 -7.36
N LYS A 28 -23.39 9.17 -7.23
CA LYS A 28 -23.48 7.95 -6.42
C LYS A 28 -22.62 6.82 -7.00
N ARG A 29 -22.58 6.64 -8.34
CA ARG A 29 -21.71 5.68 -9.03
C ARG A 29 -20.22 6.00 -8.89
N THR A 30 -19.85 7.27 -8.86
CA THR A 30 -18.45 7.71 -8.68
C THR A 30 -17.99 7.52 -7.23
N ARG A 31 -18.86 7.75 -6.25
CA ARG A 31 -18.58 7.49 -4.83
C ARG A 31 -18.32 6.02 -4.50
N ASP A 32 -19.00 5.11 -5.17
CA ASP A 32 -18.88 3.66 -4.95
C ASP A 32 -17.61 3.04 -5.58
N ARG A 33 -17.00 3.69 -6.57
CA ARG A 33 -15.86 3.11 -7.30
C ARG A 33 -14.65 2.80 -6.40
N PRO A 34 -14.12 3.74 -5.59
CA PRO A 34 -12.99 3.44 -4.70
C PRO A 34 -13.30 2.36 -3.66
N ALA A 35 -14.53 2.33 -3.14
CA ALA A 35 -14.96 1.32 -2.19
C ALA A 35 -15.00 -0.08 -2.84
N LYS A 36 -15.54 -0.20 -4.05
CA LYS A 36 -15.58 -1.46 -4.81
C LYS A 36 -14.17 -1.93 -5.20
N GLN A 37 -13.30 -1.01 -5.62
CA GLN A 37 -11.90 -1.37 -5.90
C GLN A 37 -11.21 -1.93 -4.67
N ARG A 38 -11.33 -1.28 -3.51
CA ARG A 38 -10.76 -1.80 -2.25
C ARG A 38 -11.34 -3.16 -1.86
N ALA A 39 -12.66 -3.35 -1.98
CA ALA A 39 -13.29 -4.63 -1.70
C ALA A 39 -12.76 -5.76 -2.60
N LEU A 40 -12.58 -5.50 -3.89
CA LEU A 40 -11.98 -6.44 -4.85
C LEU A 40 -10.53 -6.77 -4.52
N LEU A 41 -9.71 -5.76 -4.16
CA LEU A 41 -8.31 -5.97 -3.76
C LEU A 41 -8.22 -6.81 -2.47
N GLN A 42 -9.07 -6.55 -1.47
CA GLN A 42 -9.10 -7.32 -0.23
C GLN A 42 -9.56 -8.77 -0.45
N ALA A 43 -10.59 -8.99 -1.27
CA ALA A 43 -11.05 -10.32 -1.62
C ALA A 43 -9.97 -11.10 -2.39
N ALA A 44 -9.30 -10.44 -3.35
CA ALA A 44 -8.20 -11.02 -4.10
C ALA A 44 -7.06 -11.46 -3.18
N LEU A 45 -6.62 -10.59 -2.25
CA LEU A 45 -5.57 -10.94 -1.29
C LEU A 45 -5.92 -12.19 -0.48
N LYS A 46 -7.12 -12.24 0.10
CA LYS A 46 -7.58 -13.39 0.89
C LYS A 46 -7.58 -14.69 0.08
N LEU A 47 -8.09 -14.65 -1.13
CA LEU A 47 -8.18 -15.84 -1.99
C LEU A 47 -6.81 -16.27 -2.52
N PHE A 48 -5.95 -15.32 -2.94
CA PHE A 48 -4.59 -15.64 -3.37
C PHE A 48 -3.75 -16.23 -2.24
N ALA A 49 -3.90 -15.72 -1.01
CA ALA A 49 -3.22 -16.26 0.16
C ALA A 49 -3.70 -17.65 0.55
N ALA A 50 -5.01 -17.92 0.44
CA ALA A 50 -5.61 -19.17 0.88
C ALA A 50 -5.38 -20.34 -0.10
N LYS A 51 -5.47 -20.09 -1.40
CA LYS A 51 -5.42 -21.17 -2.42
C LYS A 51 -4.46 -20.92 -3.58
N GLY A 52 -3.69 -19.81 -3.52
CA GLY A 52 -2.74 -19.45 -4.53
C GLY A 52 -3.34 -18.64 -5.69
N TYR A 53 -2.46 -17.96 -6.43
CA TYR A 53 -2.86 -17.11 -7.55
C TYR A 53 -3.52 -17.92 -8.68
N GLU A 54 -2.90 -19.03 -9.10
CA GLU A 54 -3.38 -19.79 -10.27
C GLU A 54 -4.77 -20.39 -10.05
N ALA A 55 -5.01 -20.98 -8.89
CA ALA A 55 -6.29 -21.61 -8.54
C ALA A 55 -7.42 -20.61 -8.26
N THR A 56 -7.13 -19.31 -8.16
CA THR A 56 -8.15 -18.29 -7.90
C THR A 56 -8.72 -17.75 -9.22
N THR A 57 -10.05 -17.69 -9.34
CA THR A 57 -10.74 -17.12 -10.50
C THR A 57 -11.25 -15.71 -10.22
N THR A 58 -11.43 -14.90 -11.27
CA THR A 58 -12.03 -13.56 -11.19
C THR A 58 -13.46 -13.62 -10.66
N ARG A 59 -14.19 -14.68 -11.01
CA ARG A 59 -15.56 -14.92 -10.54
C ARG A 59 -15.64 -15.08 -9.02
N GLU A 60 -14.73 -15.86 -8.44
CA GLU A 60 -14.67 -16.06 -6.98
C GLU A 60 -14.29 -14.78 -6.25
N ILE A 61 -13.33 -14.01 -6.79
CA ILE A 61 -12.94 -12.71 -6.23
C ILE A 61 -14.13 -11.76 -6.25
N ALA A 62 -14.84 -11.66 -7.36
CA ALA A 62 -15.99 -10.78 -7.51
C ALA A 62 -17.13 -11.19 -6.53
N SER A 63 -17.41 -12.50 -6.43
CA SER A 63 -18.38 -13.05 -5.47
C SER A 63 -18.01 -12.71 -4.03
N ALA A 64 -16.75 -12.94 -3.62
CA ALA A 64 -16.28 -12.65 -2.28
C ALA A 64 -16.29 -11.12 -1.94
N ALA A 65 -16.18 -10.27 -2.97
CA ALA A 65 -16.26 -8.82 -2.84
C ALA A 65 -17.72 -8.28 -2.95
N SER A 66 -18.71 -9.14 -3.15
CA SER A 66 -20.10 -8.75 -3.47
C SER A 66 -20.18 -7.77 -4.66
N CYS A 67 -19.38 -8.05 -5.70
CA CYS A 67 -19.25 -7.25 -6.91
C CYS A 67 -19.59 -8.07 -8.15
N ALA A 68 -19.99 -7.40 -9.24
CA ALA A 68 -20.08 -8.03 -10.55
C ALA A 68 -18.67 -8.31 -11.12
N GLU A 69 -18.45 -9.49 -11.70
CA GLU A 69 -17.16 -9.92 -12.26
C GLU A 69 -16.60 -8.94 -13.32
N GLY A 70 -17.48 -8.38 -14.16
CA GLY A 70 -17.10 -7.38 -15.16
C GLY A 70 -16.42 -6.13 -14.60
N LEU A 71 -16.56 -5.85 -13.29
CA LEU A 71 -15.84 -4.75 -12.65
C LEU A 71 -14.32 -5.02 -12.53
N ILE A 72 -13.90 -6.29 -12.42
CA ILE A 72 -12.47 -6.64 -12.40
C ILE A 72 -11.86 -6.30 -13.76
N HIS A 73 -12.53 -6.70 -14.86
CA HIS A 73 -12.06 -6.34 -16.20
C HIS A 73 -12.07 -4.83 -16.43
N ARG A 74 -13.13 -4.15 -15.99
CA ARG A 74 -13.28 -2.70 -16.16
C ARG A 74 -12.27 -1.88 -15.36
N TYR A 75 -11.91 -2.30 -14.12
CA TYR A 75 -11.06 -1.52 -13.23
C TYR A 75 -9.59 -1.93 -13.29
N PHE A 76 -9.30 -3.17 -13.62
CA PHE A 76 -7.98 -3.78 -13.48
C PHE A 76 -7.50 -4.52 -14.72
N SER A 77 -8.31 -4.59 -15.80
CA SER A 77 -7.96 -5.34 -17.03
C SER A 77 -7.73 -6.84 -16.81
N GLY A 78 -8.43 -7.42 -15.81
CA GLY A 78 -8.37 -8.85 -15.51
C GLY A 78 -7.58 -9.20 -14.25
N LYS A 79 -7.30 -10.51 -14.06
CA LYS A 79 -6.65 -11.04 -12.84
C LYS A 79 -5.22 -10.54 -12.66
N ALA A 80 -4.44 -10.44 -13.73
CA ALA A 80 -3.07 -9.94 -13.68
C ALA A 80 -3.00 -8.46 -13.28
N GLY A 81 -3.83 -7.60 -13.90
CA GLY A 81 -3.90 -6.20 -13.53
C GLY A 81 -4.44 -5.97 -12.12
N LEU A 82 -5.34 -6.85 -11.64
CA LEU A 82 -5.80 -6.82 -10.25
C LEU A 82 -4.67 -7.13 -9.27
N LEU A 83 -3.79 -8.10 -9.59
CA LEU A 83 -2.60 -8.39 -8.79
C LEU A 83 -1.62 -7.22 -8.78
N THR A 84 -1.36 -6.61 -9.93
CA THR A 84 -0.53 -5.39 -10.03
C THR A 84 -1.08 -4.28 -9.15
N ALA A 85 -2.37 -3.98 -9.26
CA ALA A 85 -3.03 -2.96 -8.45
C ALA A 85 -3.01 -3.30 -6.94
N LEU A 86 -3.12 -4.58 -6.58
CA LEU A 86 -2.98 -5.06 -5.21
C LEU A 86 -1.59 -4.76 -4.65
N ILE A 87 -0.54 -5.02 -5.41
CA ILE A 87 0.85 -4.78 -5.04
C ILE A 87 1.08 -3.27 -4.84
N GLU A 88 0.70 -2.46 -5.82
CA GLU A 88 0.85 -1.00 -5.77
C GLU A 88 0.08 -0.39 -4.60
N TYR A 89 -1.16 -0.84 -4.37
CA TYR A 89 -1.98 -0.39 -3.24
C TYR A 89 -1.32 -0.68 -1.89
N HIS A 90 -0.84 -1.92 -1.67
CA HIS A 90 -0.21 -2.29 -0.40
C HIS A 90 1.08 -1.50 -0.15
N PHE A 91 1.94 -1.35 -1.14
CA PHE A 91 3.18 -0.59 -0.97
C PHE A 91 2.94 0.91 -0.76
N SER A 92 1.95 1.50 -1.45
CA SER A 92 1.59 2.91 -1.22
C SER A 92 1.05 3.15 0.20
N GLN A 93 0.28 2.20 0.74
CA GLN A 93 -0.17 2.26 2.14
C GLN A 93 1.00 2.14 3.12
N GLU A 94 1.99 1.28 2.86
CA GLU A 94 3.16 1.14 3.72
C GLU A 94 3.97 2.43 3.84
N VAL A 95 4.18 3.16 2.74
CA VAL A 95 4.87 4.45 2.76
C VAL A 95 4.05 5.51 3.51
N ALA A 96 2.74 5.56 3.30
CA ALA A 96 1.86 6.47 4.03
C ALA A 96 1.83 6.17 5.55
N ASP A 97 1.82 4.88 5.92
CA ASP A 97 1.86 4.43 7.31
C ASP A 97 3.19 4.79 7.98
N LEU A 98 4.32 4.66 7.28
CA LEU A 98 5.63 5.06 7.80
C LEU A 98 5.64 6.52 8.27
N GLY A 99 5.09 7.43 7.46
CA GLY A 99 5.00 8.84 7.82
C GLY A 99 4.04 9.16 8.94
N ARG A 100 2.96 8.36 9.08
CA ARG A 100 1.89 8.57 10.05
C ARG A 100 2.19 7.93 11.42
N GLU A 101 2.76 6.73 11.41
CA GLU A 101 2.94 5.91 12.62
C GLU A 101 4.24 6.24 13.38
N LEU A 102 5.29 6.68 12.66
CA LEU A 102 6.59 6.92 13.28
C LEU A 102 6.92 8.42 13.36
N GLN A 103 7.01 8.93 14.59
CA GLN A 103 7.63 10.23 14.84
C GLN A 103 9.16 10.13 14.65
N PRO A 104 9.86 11.22 14.27
CA PRO A 104 11.31 11.22 14.18
C PRO A 104 11.99 10.82 15.49
N GLY A 105 13.00 9.97 15.41
CA GLY A 105 13.81 9.59 16.56
C GLY A 105 14.67 10.77 17.06
N ARG A 106 14.99 10.79 18.35
CA ARG A 106 15.82 11.85 18.97
C ARG A 106 17.24 11.96 18.39
N ASN A 107 17.76 10.91 17.80
CA ASN A 107 19.05 10.83 17.14
C ASN A 107 19.00 9.70 16.08
N LEU A 108 20.02 9.60 15.22
CA LEU A 108 20.10 8.60 14.16
C LEU A 108 19.95 7.17 14.68
N GLN A 109 20.57 6.84 15.81
CA GLN A 109 20.48 5.49 16.39
C GLN A 109 19.04 5.15 16.77
N ALA A 110 18.34 6.05 17.45
CA ALA A 110 16.95 5.86 17.82
C ALA A 110 16.04 5.76 16.57
N GLU A 111 16.30 6.60 15.57
CA GLU A 111 15.59 6.56 14.29
C GLU A 111 15.78 5.22 13.58
N PHE A 112 17.03 4.77 13.44
CA PHE A 112 17.34 3.53 12.73
C PHE A 112 16.73 2.30 13.42
N ILE A 113 16.82 2.24 14.76
CA ILE A 113 16.23 1.16 15.55
C ILE A 113 14.71 1.13 15.42
N GLN A 114 14.03 2.28 15.49
CA GLN A 114 12.59 2.32 15.35
C GLN A 114 12.13 1.97 13.93
N LEU A 115 12.88 2.39 12.90
CA LEU A 115 12.61 2.01 11.51
C LEU A 115 12.71 0.48 11.32
N VAL A 116 13.78 -0.15 11.82
CA VAL A 116 13.94 -1.61 11.75
C VAL A 116 12.85 -2.32 12.56
N SER A 117 12.50 -1.84 13.75
CA SER A 117 11.41 -2.39 14.56
C SER A 117 10.08 -2.35 13.81
N TRP A 118 9.77 -1.21 13.22
CA TRP A 118 8.55 -0.99 12.47
C TRP A 118 8.49 -1.89 11.22
N GLU A 119 9.60 -2.02 10.48
CA GLU A 119 9.68 -2.90 9.32
C GLU A 119 9.43 -4.38 9.71
N VAL A 120 10.07 -4.86 10.77
CA VAL A 120 9.87 -6.23 11.27
C VAL A 120 8.40 -6.48 11.59
N GLU A 121 7.76 -5.58 12.34
CA GLU A 121 6.35 -5.70 12.69
C GLU A 121 5.43 -5.57 11.47
N ARG A 122 5.80 -4.72 10.51
CA ARG A 122 5.07 -4.55 9.26
C ARG A 122 5.03 -5.84 8.46
N PHE A 123 6.15 -6.55 8.36
CA PHE A 123 6.18 -7.86 7.72
C PHE A 123 5.25 -8.87 8.41
N TRP A 124 5.14 -8.83 9.74
CA TRP A 124 4.19 -9.69 10.46
C TRP A 124 2.73 -9.34 10.14
N LYS A 125 2.41 -8.04 10.16
CA LYS A 125 1.04 -7.56 9.85
C LYS A 125 0.63 -7.87 8.40
N THR A 126 1.58 -7.89 7.46
CA THR A 126 1.32 -8.08 6.02
C THR A 126 1.80 -9.44 5.49
N GLN A 127 1.98 -10.43 6.36
CA GLN A 127 2.58 -11.72 5.99
C GLN A 127 1.85 -12.43 4.84
N GLU A 128 0.52 -12.41 4.80
CA GLU A 128 -0.26 -13.04 3.73
C GLU A 128 0.00 -12.36 2.37
N PHE A 129 0.06 -11.05 2.36
CA PHE A 129 0.45 -10.28 1.17
C PHE A 129 1.88 -10.65 0.73
N ARG A 130 2.83 -10.72 1.67
CA ARG A 130 4.23 -11.08 1.37
C ARG A 130 4.35 -12.50 0.81
N LYS A 131 3.63 -13.47 1.35
CA LYS A 131 3.61 -14.83 0.81
C LYS A 131 3.16 -14.84 -0.66
N VAL A 132 2.08 -14.14 -0.97
CA VAL A 132 1.55 -14.06 -2.34
C VAL A 132 2.56 -13.44 -3.31
N ILE A 133 3.09 -12.26 -2.98
CA ILE A 133 3.95 -11.53 -3.93
C ILE A 133 5.34 -12.15 -4.07
N ILE A 134 5.93 -12.63 -2.98
CA ILE A 134 7.27 -13.25 -3.02
C ILE A 134 7.21 -14.55 -3.82
N SER A 135 6.26 -15.45 -3.53
CA SER A 135 6.12 -16.69 -4.29
C SER A 135 5.86 -16.43 -5.78
N ARG A 136 5.02 -15.43 -6.08
CA ARG A 136 4.68 -15.10 -7.46
C ARG A 136 5.84 -14.46 -8.22
N SER A 137 6.69 -13.67 -7.56
CA SER A 137 7.83 -13.01 -8.19
C SER A 137 8.89 -13.97 -8.76
N PHE A 138 8.96 -15.21 -8.25
CA PHE A 138 9.86 -16.24 -8.79
C PHE A 138 9.42 -16.79 -10.14
N VAL A 139 8.14 -16.71 -10.47
CA VAL A 139 7.56 -17.30 -11.69
C VAL A 139 6.97 -16.27 -12.64
N ASP A 140 6.89 -15.01 -12.23
CA ASP A 140 6.32 -13.91 -13.01
C ASP A 140 7.22 -12.67 -12.94
N PRO A 141 8.06 -12.44 -13.98
CA PRO A 141 8.95 -11.28 -14.03
C PRO A 141 8.23 -9.94 -13.94
N GLY A 142 6.97 -9.86 -14.42
CA GLY A 142 6.16 -8.64 -14.31
C GLY A 142 5.85 -8.30 -12.85
N VAL A 143 5.56 -9.30 -12.02
CA VAL A 143 5.37 -9.11 -10.57
C VAL A 143 6.67 -8.65 -9.90
N ALA A 144 7.81 -9.25 -10.25
CA ALA A 144 9.11 -8.85 -9.72
C ALA A 144 9.42 -7.38 -10.04
N GLU A 145 9.15 -6.94 -11.28
CA GLU A 145 9.37 -5.55 -11.69
C GLU A 145 8.43 -4.56 -10.96
N VAL A 146 7.16 -4.92 -10.79
CA VAL A 146 6.22 -4.08 -10.00
C VAL A 146 6.68 -3.98 -8.54
N MET A 147 7.12 -5.08 -7.93
CA MET A 147 7.67 -5.07 -6.56
C MET A 147 8.89 -4.16 -6.44
N LYS A 148 9.79 -4.21 -7.40
CA LYS A 148 11.01 -3.39 -7.44
C LYS A 148 10.67 -1.91 -7.52
N ARG A 149 9.90 -1.50 -8.54
CA ARG A 149 9.62 -0.07 -8.79
C ARG A 149 8.65 0.55 -7.77
N SER A 150 7.60 -0.15 -7.37
CA SER A 150 6.53 0.39 -6.50
C SER A 150 6.74 0.10 -5.02
N GLY A 151 7.54 -0.92 -4.68
CA GLY A 151 7.77 -1.37 -3.31
C GLY A 151 9.14 -1.01 -2.79
N ILE A 152 10.17 -1.71 -3.26
CA ILE A 152 11.52 -1.64 -2.69
C ILE A 152 12.11 -0.24 -2.88
N ALA A 153 12.06 0.30 -4.11
CA ALA A 153 12.67 1.59 -4.43
C ALA A 153 11.95 2.74 -3.68
N VAL A 154 10.63 2.82 -3.79
CA VAL A 154 9.85 3.91 -3.18
C VAL A 154 9.97 3.93 -1.66
N ARG A 155 9.96 2.74 -1.02
CA ARG A 155 10.14 2.64 0.43
C ARG A 155 11.56 3.00 0.86
N ALA A 156 12.58 2.54 0.13
CA ALA A 156 13.96 2.90 0.41
C ALA A 156 14.18 4.41 0.28
N ASP A 157 13.57 5.06 -0.71
CA ASP A 157 13.61 6.52 -0.86
C ASP A 157 12.94 7.24 0.32
N ALA A 158 11.77 6.80 0.77
CA ALA A 158 11.09 7.38 1.93
C ALA A 158 11.92 7.25 3.22
N ILE A 159 12.56 6.09 3.43
CA ILE A 159 13.46 5.87 4.57
C ILE A 159 14.72 6.74 4.44
N ARG A 160 15.34 6.80 3.25
CA ARG A 160 16.50 7.65 2.98
C ARG A 160 16.20 9.12 3.31
N GLU A 161 15.06 9.64 2.88
CA GLU A 161 14.64 11.01 3.18
C GLU A 161 14.50 11.28 4.68
N ARG A 162 14.05 10.30 5.45
CA ARG A 162 14.02 10.40 6.92
C ARG A 162 15.42 10.41 7.52
N LEU A 163 16.31 9.52 7.08
CA LEU A 163 17.68 9.44 7.56
C LEU A 163 18.50 10.70 7.23
N GLN A 164 18.28 11.31 6.08
CA GLN A 164 18.97 12.55 5.67
C GLN A 164 18.65 13.78 6.54
N ARG A 165 17.63 13.72 7.40
CA ARG A 165 17.32 14.79 8.37
C ARG A 165 18.31 14.83 9.55
N TYR A 166 19.16 13.82 9.69
CA TYR A 166 20.20 13.78 10.73
C TYR A 166 21.52 14.27 10.15
N ARG A 167 22.25 15.14 10.90
CA ARG A 167 23.47 15.79 10.44
C ARG A 167 24.51 14.82 9.91
N CYS A 168 24.78 13.74 10.63
CA CYS A 168 25.72 12.71 10.20
C CYS A 168 25.34 12.09 8.85
N CYS A 169 24.06 11.93 8.55
CA CYS A 169 23.60 11.40 7.27
C CYS A 169 23.54 12.48 6.18
N SER A 170 23.30 13.74 6.53
CA SER A 170 23.32 14.85 5.55
C SER A 170 24.69 15.10 4.96
N ALA A 171 25.77 14.77 5.70
CA ALA A 171 27.17 14.86 5.26
C ALA A 171 27.62 13.65 4.41
N LEU A 172 26.87 12.55 4.41
CA LEU A 172 27.21 11.34 3.65
C LEU A 172 26.77 11.44 2.17
N PRO A 173 27.51 10.78 1.26
CA PRO A 173 27.05 10.59 -0.11
C PRO A 173 25.67 9.94 -0.16
N ARG A 174 24.83 10.37 -1.11
CA ARG A 174 23.46 9.85 -1.28
C ARG A 174 23.39 8.32 -1.34
N GLU A 175 24.36 7.69 -2.01
CA GLU A 175 24.43 6.24 -2.15
C GLU A 175 24.63 5.51 -0.81
N GLN A 176 25.40 6.07 0.09
CA GLN A 176 25.62 5.50 1.42
C GLN A 176 24.35 5.57 2.26
N VAL A 177 23.64 6.70 2.24
CA VAL A 177 22.35 6.83 2.93
C VAL A 177 21.30 5.91 2.29
N GLN A 178 21.34 5.74 0.96
CA GLN A 178 20.48 4.79 0.26
C GLN A 178 20.77 3.34 0.70
N THR A 179 22.03 2.98 0.88
CA THR A 179 22.45 1.66 1.38
C THR A 179 21.93 1.41 2.79
N LEU A 180 22.00 2.40 3.68
CA LEU A 180 21.39 2.32 5.02
C LEU A 180 19.87 2.14 4.95
N ALA A 181 19.20 2.86 4.07
CA ALA A 181 17.76 2.71 3.88
C ALA A 181 17.37 1.30 3.38
N LEU A 182 18.13 0.75 2.44
CA LEU A 182 17.97 -0.63 1.98
C LEU A 182 18.22 -1.64 3.10
N ALA A 183 19.23 -1.41 3.96
CA ALA A 183 19.54 -2.28 5.10
C ALA A 183 18.35 -2.39 6.07
N VAL A 184 17.61 -1.29 6.31
CA VAL A 184 16.36 -1.32 7.10
C VAL A 184 15.35 -2.29 6.50
N GLY A 185 15.09 -2.20 5.19
CA GLY A 185 14.16 -3.10 4.49
C GLY A 185 14.62 -4.56 4.49
N MET A 186 15.94 -4.81 4.34
CA MET A 186 16.53 -6.16 4.38
C MET A 186 16.42 -6.79 5.78
N LEU A 187 16.68 -6.02 6.83
CA LEU A 187 16.47 -6.49 8.21
C LEU A 187 14.99 -6.82 8.45
N GLY A 188 14.06 -6.00 7.94
CA GLY A 188 12.63 -6.29 7.98
C GLY A 188 12.29 -7.60 7.28
N LEU A 189 12.82 -7.83 6.07
CA LEU A 189 12.59 -9.06 5.31
C LEU A 189 13.13 -10.29 6.04
N ILE A 190 14.38 -10.23 6.50
CA ILE A 190 15.03 -11.38 7.14
C ILE A 190 14.38 -11.70 8.49
N PHE A 191 14.23 -10.72 9.36
CA PHE A 191 13.77 -10.94 10.74
C PHE A 191 12.26 -10.83 10.92
N GLY A 192 11.57 -10.17 9.98
CA GLY A 192 10.12 -10.07 10.00
C GLY A 192 9.43 -11.17 9.18
N PHE A 193 10.09 -11.73 8.15
CA PHE A 193 9.46 -12.70 7.27
C PHE A 193 10.25 -14.02 7.19
N MET A 194 11.51 -14.00 6.75
CA MET A 194 12.25 -15.24 6.49
C MET A 194 12.43 -16.09 7.75
N ARG A 195 12.96 -15.53 8.82
CA ARG A 195 13.21 -16.29 10.05
C ARG A 195 11.92 -16.75 10.74
N PRO A 196 10.91 -15.89 11.03
CA PRO A 196 9.72 -16.34 11.75
C PRO A 196 8.69 -17.06 10.88
N ILE A 197 8.51 -16.67 9.62
CA ILE A 197 7.42 -17.20 8.78
C ILE A 197 7.89 -18.40 7.95
N VAL A 198 9.12 -18.37 7.43
CA VAL A 198 9.65 -19.46 6.58
C VAL A 198 10.38 -20.50 7.43
N LEU A 199 11.20 -20.07 8.40
CA LEU A 199 12.04 -20.97 9.20
C LEU A 199 11.43 -21.32 10.57
N GLY A 200 10.26 -20.76 10.93
CA GLY A 200 9.56 -21.08 12.18
C GLY A 200 10.21 -20.53 13.46
N GLU A 201 11.12 -19.56 13.35
CA GLU A 201 11.76 -18.97 14.53
C GLU A 201 10.76 -18.13 15.35
N ASP A 202 10.95 -18.12 16.66
CA ASP A 202 10.16 -17.27 17.55
C ASP A 202 10.29 -15.77 17.19
N ARG A 203 9.15 -15.09 17.08
CA ARG A 203 9.09 -13.68 16.67
C ARG A 203 9.84 -12.74 17.60
N VAL A 204 9.78 -12.99 18.90
CA VAL A 204 10.47 -12.15 19.91
C VAL A 204 11.97 -12.29 19.76
N ARG A 205 12.45 -13.52 19.56
CA ARG A 205 13.86 -13.80 19.30
C ARG A 205 14.33 -13.17 18.00
N ALA A 206 13.58 -13.34 16.91
CA ALA A 206 13.90 -12.72 15.62
C ALA A 206 14.00 -11.19 15.74
N LYS A 207 13.01 -10.54 16.37
CA LYS A 207 13.01 -9.09 16.58
C LYS A 207 14.19 -8.63 17.43
N ARG A 208 14.54 -9.36 18.50
CA ARG A 208 15.71 -9.05 19.33
C ARG A 208 17.00 -9.06 18.53
N SER A 209 17.18 -10.05 17.66
CA SER A 209 18.33 -10.14 16.76
C SER A 209 18.38 -8.99 15.76
N ALA A 210 17.22 -8.60 15.18
CA ALA A 210 17.13 -7.43 14.30
C ALA A 210 17.58 -6.14 15.00
N MET A 211 17.12 -5.93 16.24
CA MET A 211 17.49 -4.75 17.04
C MET A 211 18.98 -4.73 17.41
N ALA A 212 19.57 -5.89 17.71
CA ALA A 212 21.01 -6.01 17.97
C ALA A 212 21.82 -5.64 16.71
N MET A 213 21.45 -6.17 15.53
CA MET A 213 22.11 -5.83 14.27
C MET A 213 21.94 -4.34 13.91
N ALA A 214 20.75 -3.78 14.12
CA ALA A 214 20.50 -2.35 13.88
C ALA A 214 21.42 -1.46 14.72
N LYS A 215 21.62 -1.80 16.01
CA LYS A 215 22.56 -1.10 16.89
C LYS A 215 24.00 -1.20 16.39
N MET A 216 24.45 -2.39 16.01
CA MET A 216 25.81 -2.59 15.50
C MET A 216 26.08 -1.81 14.22
N LEU A 217 25.13 -1.77 13.30
CA LEU A 217 25.28 -1.01 12.06
C LEU A 217 25.44 0.49 12.29
N VAL A 218 24.68 1.07 13.21
CA VAL A 218 24.78 2.50 13.51
C VAL A 218 26.02 2.84 14.33
N GLN A 219 26.43 1.96 15.25
CA GLN A 219 27.67 2.13 16.04
C GLN A 219 28.92 2.13 15.13
N GLY A 220 28.90 1.33 14.06
CA GLY A 220 29.96 1.33 13.04
C GLY A 220 30.03 2.62 12.22
N ALA A 221 28.99 3.45 12.24
CA ALA A 221 28.98 4.75 11.58
C ALA A 221 29.68 5.87 12.38
N GLY A 222 30.25 5.57 13.55
CA GLY A 222 31.03 6.47 14.41
C GLY A 222 30.27 7.06 15.59
N PRO A 223 30.98 7.65 16.57
CA PRO A 223 30.37 8.17 17.79
C PRO A 223 29.40 9.33 17.56
N GLU A 224 29.54 10.07 16.46
CA GLU A 224 28.65 11.20 16.07
C GLU A 224 27.21 10.71 15.82
N ALA A 225 27.03 9.48 15.33
CA ALA A 225 25.71 8.90 15.09
C ALA A 225 24.86 8.70 16.37
N MET A 226 25.50 8.68 17.55
CA MET A 226 24.83 8.49 18.84
C MET A 226 24.34 9.81 19.46
N VAL A 227 24.97 10.93 19.13
CA VAL A 227 24.72 12.24 19.74
C VAL A 227 23.98 13.17 18.76
N ASP A 228 23.94 12.80 17.50
CA ASP A 228 23.38 13.62 16.42
C ASP A 228 21.89 13.93 16.63
N GLN A 229 21.58 15.23 16.64
CA GLN A 229 20.20 15.68 16.81
C GLN A 229 19.51 15.84 15.44
N PHE A 230 18.23 15.68 15.45
CA PHE A 230 17.35 15.95 14.31
C PHE A 230 17.48 17.42 13.89
N LEU A 231 17.64 17.71 12.61
CA LEU A 231 17.74 19.04 12.01
C LEU A 231 16.39 19.76 11.96
#